data_9d9e01ce1cda9cd9d92328696104e6a7
#
_entry.id   9d9e01ce1cda9cd9d92328696104e6a7
#
_cell.length_a   1.000
_cell.length_b   1.000
_cell.length_c   1.000
_cell.angle_alpha   90.00
_cell.angle_beta   90.00
_cell.angle_gamma   90.00
#
_symmetry.space_group_name_H-M   'P 1'
#
loop_
_entity.id
_entity.type
_entity.pdbx_description
1 polymer ?
#
loop_
_entity_poly.entity_id
_entity_poly.type
_entity_poly.pdbx_seq_one_letter_code
_entity_poly.pdbx_strand_id
1 'polypeptide(L)'
;EEAMAVNKEEQVNVPEPAKEKKQSIIQVTNGLDTDPLETQDWLESLSAVISKDGNQRAHFLIKELINKAYREGANIPYTQNTPYINTIPPEAEIKSNGDQNIERRIRSLIRWNAAAMVVRANKKFPELGGHIGTFASAATLYDVGMNHFWRAKNNKFGGDLVYFQGHSAPGMYARAFLEGRLSEKQLDSFRQEVKPGGLSSYPHPWLMPNFWQFPTVSMGLGPMLAIYQARYMKYLINRGLIKDEGRKVWAFLGDGEMLSLIHI
;
A
#
# COMPACT_ATOMS: atom_id res chain seq x y z
N GLU A 1 -17.28 -64.70 -12.42
CA GLU A 1 -18.59 -64.36 -13.01
C GLU A 1 -18.92 -62.93 -12.66
N GLU A 2 -19.31 -62.19 -13.70
CA GLU A 2 -19.94 -60.88 -13.82
C GLU A 2 -18.98 -59.69 -13.77
N ALA A 3 -18.62 -59.24 -14.88
CA ALA A 3 -19.24 -58.43 -15.94
C ALA A 3 -18.91 -56.95 -15.79
N MET A 4 -18.00 -56.54 -16.63
CA MET A 4 -17.66 -55.16 -16.92
C MET A 4 -18.89 -54.38 -17.42
N ALA A 5 -19.15 -53.22 -16.81
CA ALA A 5 -19.99 -52.18 -17.38
C ALA A 5 -19.13 -51.01 -17.82
N VAL A 6 -19.13 -50.81 -19.09
CA VAL A 6 -18.45 -49.72 -19.82
C VAL A 6 -19.20 -48.42 -19.53
N ASN A 7 -18.58 -47.45 -18.91
CA ASN A 7 -19.09 -46.10 -18.79
C ASN A 7 -18.87 -45.36 -20.12
N LYS A 8 -19.96 -44.97 -20.73
CA LYS A 8 -19.96 -44.03 -21.85
C LYS A 8 -19.49 -42.67 -21.42
N GLU A 9 -18.49 -42.16 -22.10
CA GLU A 9 -18.07 -40.75 -22.00
C GLU A 9 -19.23 -39.85 -22.48
N GLU A 10 -19.81 -39.13 -21.56
CA GLU A 10 -20.65 -37.97 -21.88
C GLU A 10 -19.74 -36.85 -22.39
N GLN A 11 -19.85 -36.57 -23.68
CA GLN A 11 -19.27 -35.36 -24.27
C GLN A 11 -19.94 -34.13 -23.67
N VAL A 12 -19.25 -33.43 -22.80
CA VAL A 12 -19.64 -32.11 -22.31
C VAL A 12 -19.51 -31.14 -23.47
N ASN A 13 -20.67 -30.72 -23.97
CA ASN A 13 -20.80 -29.69 -24.98
C ASN A 13 -20.41 -28.34 -24.38
N VAL A 14 -19.17 -27.90 -24.62
CA VAL A 14 -18.69 -26.57 -24.20
C VAL A 14 -19.30 -25.56 -25.19
N PRO A 15 -20.15 -24.63 -24.73
CA PRO A 15 -20.68 -23.58 -25.59
C PRO A 15 -19.53 -22.69 -26.08
N GLU A 16 -19.47 -22.44 -27.40
CA GLU A 16 -18.59 -21.42 -27.97
C GLU A 16 -18.77 -20.07 -27.23
N PRO A 17 -17.66 -19.37 -26.93
CA PRO A 17 -17.76 -18.06 -26.31
C PRO A 17 -18.54 -17.12 -27.21
N ALA A 18 -19.66 -16.64 -26.72
CA ALA A 18 -20.46 -15.62 -27.37
C ALA A 18 -19.53 -14.44 -27.69
N LYS A 19 -19.53 -14.04 -28.97
CA LYS A 19 -18.87 -12.80 -29.43
C LYS A 19 -19.49 -11.64 -28.65
N GLU A 20 -18.85 -11.25 -27.56
CA GLU A 20 -19.17 -10.02 -26.84
C GLU A 20 -19.09 -8.87 -27.82
N LYS A 21 -20.22 -8.30 -28.13
CA LYS A 21 -20.31 -6.97 -28.73
C LYS A 21 -19.56 -6.04 -27.77
N LYS A 22 -18.42 -5.51 -28.18
CA LYS A 22 -17.75 -4.41 -27.52
C LYS A 22 -18.74 -3.27 -27.44
N GLN A 23 -19.43 -3.16 -26.30
CA GLN A 23 -20.14 -1.94 -25.94
C GLN A 23 -19.05 -0.89 -25.68
N SER A 24 -18.95 0.08 -26.58
CA SER A 24 -18.13 1.24 -26.43
C SER A 24 -18.53 1.96 -25.13
N ILE A 25 -17.62 2.00 -24.17
CA ILE A 25 -17.75 2.86 -22.99
C ILE A 25 -17.46 4.28 -23.48
N ILE A 26 -18.47 4.93 -24.03
CA ILE A 26 -18.49 6.37 -24.23
C ILE A 26 -19.57 6.94 -23.30
N GLN A 27 -19.19 7.15 -22.05
CA GLN A 27 -19.88 8.09 -21.17
C GLN A 27 -18.81 8.99 -20.58
N VAL A 28 -18.50 10.06 -21.25
CA VAL A 28 -18.08 11.33 -20.64
C VAL A 28 -18.18 12.41 -21.71
N THR A 29 -19.18 13.21 -21.65
CA THR A 29 -19.11 14.69 -21.76
C THR A 29 -20.53 15.21 -21.92
N ASN A 30 -20.88 16.27 -21.24
CA ASN A 30 -22.11 17.02 -21.42
C ASN A 30 -22.15 17.81 -22.75
N GLY A 31 -21.62 17.24 -23.81
CA GLY A 31 -21.67 17.75 -25.15
C GLY A 31 -21.92 16.59 -26.11
N LEU A 32 -22.91 16.70 -27.00
CA LEU A 32 -23.14 15.79 -28.09
C LEU A 32 -21.85 15.71 -28.93
N ASP A 33 -21.32 14.52 -29.15
CA ASP A 33 -20.25 14.26 -30.10
C ASP A 33 -20.76 14.64 -31.49
N THR A 34 -20.11 15.63 -32.10
CA THR A 34 -20.51 16.18 -33.39
C THR A 34 -20.04 15.33 -34.58
N ASP A 35 -19.02 14.48 -34.37
CA ASP A 35 -18.50 13.53 -35.35
C ASP A 35 -18.00 12.25 -34.68
N PRO A 36 -18.90 11.27 -34.43
CA PRO A 36 -18.54 10.02 -33.83
C PRO A 36 -17.56 9.16 -34.64
N LEU A 37 -17.52 9.34 -35.96
CA LEU A 37 -16.58 8.61 -36.81
C LEU A 37 -15.16 9.13 -36.63
N GLU A 38 -14.99 10.48 -36.66
CA GLU A 38 -13.68 11.07 -36.38
C GLU A 38 -13.17 10.71 -34.98
N THR A 39 -14.05 10.73 -33.99
CA THR A 39 -13.71 10.32 -32.62
C THR A 39 -13.22 8.88 -32.58
N GLN A 40 -13.89 7.98 -33.29
CA GLN A 40 -13.50 6.57 -33.36
C GLN A 40 -12.14 6.41 -34.05
N ASP A 41 -11.88 7.12 -35.14
CA ASP A 41 -10.60 7.09 -35.86
C ASP A 41 -9.43 7.53 -34.97
N TRP A 42 -9.61 8.57 -34.17
CA TRP A 42 -8.61 9.02 -33.20
C TRP A 42 -8.31 7.95 -32.14
N LEU A 43 -9.33 7.30 -31.59
CA LEU A 43 -9.20 6.27 -30.58
C LEU A 43 -8.51 5.01 -31.15
N GLU A 44 -8.86 4.63 -32.37
CA GLU A 44 -8.22 3.49 -33.06
C GLU A 44 -6.76 3.77 -33.39
N SER A 45 -6.45 4.98 -33.84
CA SER A 45 -5.09 5.43 -34.09
C SER A 45 -4.22 5.37 -32.83
N LEU A 46 -4.75 5.84 -31.71
CA LEU A 46 -4.04 5.72 -30.43
C LEU A 46 -3.83 4.26 -30.01
N SER A 47 -4.84 3.42 -30.19
CA SER A 47 -4.75 1.98 -29.90
C SER A 47 -3.70 1.29 -30.76
N ALA A 48 -3.59 1.66 -32.04
CA ALA A 48 -2.57 1.15 -32.93
C ALA A 48 -1.15 1.55 -32.49
N VAL A 49 -0.97 2.81 -32.06
CA VAL A 49 0.32 3.28 -31.50
C VAL A 49 0.69 2.50 -30.26
N ILE A 50 -0.25 2.30 -29.32
CA ILE A 50 -0.01 1.52 -28.11
C ILE A 50 0.43 0.10 -28.44
N SER A 51 -0.25 -0.54 -29.38
CA SER A 51 0.03 -1.92 -29.79
C SER A 51 1.37 -2.08 -30.51
N LYS A 52 1.76 -1.10 -31.33
CA LYS A 52 2.95 -1.16 -32.17
C LYS A 52 4.19 -0.62 -31.47
N ASP A 53 4.10 0.54 -30.88
CA ASP A 53 5.23 1.32 -30.40
C ASP A 53 5.28 1.41 -28.87
N GLY A 54 4.27 0.89 -28.19
CA GLY A 54 4.17 0.81 -26.73
C GLY A 54 3.70 2.10 -26.04
N ASN A 55 3.48 1.96 -24.72
CA ASN A 55 2.88 3.02 -23.88
C ASN A 55 3.70 4.30 -23.83
N GLN A 56 5.02 4.25 -23.93
CA GLN A 56 5.88 5.44 -23.88
C GLN A 56 5.66 6.34 -25.09
N ARG A 57 5.51 5.76 -26.26
CA ARG A 57 5.24 6.52 -27.49
C ARG A 57 3.84 7.15 -27.45
N ALA A 58 2.85 6.40 -26.98
CA ALA A 58 1.49 6.92 -26.79
C ALA A 58 1.47 8.09 -25.79
N HIS A 59 2.18 7.97 -24.67
CA HIS A 59 2.32 9.05 -23.68
C HIS A 59 2.92 10.32 -24.29
N PHE A 60 3.99 10.17 -25.07
CA PHE A 60 4.61 11.29 -25.76
C PHE A 60 3.64 11.99 -26.72
N LEU A 61 2.92 11.24 -27.53
CA LEU A 61 1.96 11.78 -28.48
C LEU A 61 0.81 12.53 -27.80
N ILE A 62 0.24 11.94 -26.75
CA ILE A 62 -0.82 12.59 -25.95
C ILE A 62 -0.32 13.93 -25.39
N LYS A 63 0.91 13.95 -24.84
CA LYS A 63 1.50 15.18 -24.31
C LYS A 63 1.66 16.26 -25.38
N GLU A 64 2.12 15.89 -26.58
CA GLU A 64 2.26 16.84 -27.70
C GLU A 64 0.90 17.34 -28.21
N LEU A 65 -0.12 16.49 -28.26
CA LEU A 65 -1.49 16.88 -28.60
C LEU A 65 -2.06 17.87 -27.57
N ILE A 66 -1.86 17.62 -26.28
CA ILE A 66 -2.28 18.54 -25.21
C ILE A 66 -1.55 19.88 -25.35
N ASN A 67 -0.23 19.86 -25.57
CA ASN A 67 0.57 21.06 -25.77
C ASN A 67 0.10 21.87 -27.00
N LYS A 68 -0.23 21.18 -28.10
CA LYS A 68 -0.77 21.82 -29.28
C LYS A 68 -2.13 22.47 -29.01
N ALA A 69 -3.02 21.73 -28.35
CA ALA A 69 -4.35 22.25 -27.99
C ALA A 69 -4.25 23.51 -27.12
N TYR A 70 -3.34 23.57 -26.15
CA TYR A 70 -3.08 24.79 -25.36
C TYR A 70 -2.58 25.95 -26.21
N ARG A 71 -1.66 25.72 -27.13
CA ARG A 71 -1.11 26.79 -28.00
C ARG A 71 -2.17 27.36 -28.93
N GLU A 72 -3.11 26.56 -29.37
CA GLU A 72 -4.21 26.96 -30.24
C GLU A 72 -5.46 27.49 -29.48
N GLY A 73 -5.37 27.57 -28.15
CA GLY A 73 -6.42 28.15 -27.31
C GLY A 73 -7.62 27.24 -27.07
N ALA A 74 -7.47 25.93 -27.34
CA ALA A 74 -8.54 24.99 -27.05
C ALA A 74 -8.71 24.83 -25.53
N ASN A 75 -9.98 24.78 -25.10
CA ASN A 75 -10.31 24.52 -23.70
C ASN A 75 -10.16 23.02 -23.41
N ILE A 76 -9.11 22.63 -22.70
CA ILE A 76 -8.85 21.24 -22.35
C ILE A 76 -9.66 20.92 -21.08
N PRO A 77 -10.53 19.90 -21.12
CA PRO A 77 -11.30 19.51 -19.95
C PRO A 77 -10.36 19.05 -18.83
N TYR A 78 -10.47 19.71 -17.68
CA TYR A 78 -9.77 19.35 -16.47
C TYR A 78 -10.73 18.64 -15.50
N THR A 79 -10.39 17.44 -15.09
CA THR A 79 -11.05 16.74 -14.00
C THR A 79 -10.08 16.59 -12.83
N GLN A 80 -10.52 16.94 -11.63
CA GLN A 80 -9.71 16.77 -10.42
C GLN A 80 -9.43 15.30 -10.12
N ASN A 81 -10.33 14.42 -10.54
CA ASN A 81 -10.20 12.98 -10.36
C ASN A 81 -10.24 12.28 -11.71
N THR A 82 -9.28 11.41 -11.94
CA THR A 82 -9.34 10.44 -13.04
C THR A 82 -10.25 9.27 -12.67
N PRO A 83 -10.98 8.67 -13.63
CA PRO A 83 -11.67 7.40 -13.37
C PRO A 83 -10.70 6.36 -12.83
N TYR A 84 -11.12 5.59 -11.82
CA TYR A 84 -10.34 4.48 -11.34
C TYR A 84 -10.32 3.40 -12.42
N ILE A 85 -9.17 3.19 -13.04
CA ILE A 85 -8.96 2.16 -14.06
C ILE A 85 -7.81 1.29 -13.57
N ASN A 86 -8.05 0.00 -13.40
CA ASN A 86 -6.97 -0.96 -13.18
C ASN A 86 -6.12 -1.04 -14.45
N THR A 87 -4.86 -0.61 -14.33
CA THR A 87 -3.89 -0.66 -15.43
C THR A 87 -3.31 -2.07 -15.63
N ILE A 88 -3.45 -2.92 -14.61
CA ILE A 88 -3.05 -4.33 -14.64
C ILE A 88 -4.33 -5.16 -14.47
N PRO A 89 -4.76 -5.91 -15.49
CA PRO A 89 -5.90 -6.79 -15.35
C PRO A 89 -5.58 -7.94 -14.37
N PRO A 90 -6.59 -8.49 -13.66
CA PRO A 90 -6.38 -9.52 -12.63
C PRO A 90 -5.59 -10.75 -13.11
N GLU A 91 -5.73 -11.08 -14.39
CA GLU A 91 -5.04 -12.22 -15.02
C GLU A 91 -3.54 -11.98 -15.20
N ALA A 92 -3.14 -10.71 -15.32
CA ALA A 92 -1.75 -10.29 -15.47
C ALA A 92 -1.09 -9.93 -14.12
N GLU A 93 -1.82 -9.97 -13.01
CA GLU A 93 -1.24 -9.72 -11.69
C GLU A 93 -0.23 -10.79 -11.32
N ILE A 94 0.94 -10.34 -10.88
CA ILE A 94 1.95 -11.23 -10.31
C ILE A 94 1.44 -11.73 -8.97
N LYS A 95 1.25 -13.04 -8.86
CA LYS A 95 0.84 -13.66 -7.59
C LYS A 95 1.96 -13.51 -6.56
N SER A 96 1.59 -13.09 -5.33
CA SER A 96 2.55 -13.02 -4.23
C SER A 96 3.06 -14.43 -3.88
N ASN A 97 4.34 -14.50 -3.53
CA ASN A 97 4.94 -15.71 -2.98
C ASN A 97 4.42 -15.92 -1.54
N GLY A 98 4.34 -17.18 -1.13
CA GLY A 98 3.94 -17.54 0.23
C GLY A 98 2.56 -18.20 0.31
N ASP A 99 2.22 -18.65 1.52
CA ASP A 99 0.92 -19.25 1.81
C ASP A 99 -0.06 -18.18 2.30
N GLN A 100 -0.93 -17.73 1.41
CA GLN A 100 -1.93 -16.71 1.71
C GLN A 100 -2.91 -17.11 2.84
N ASN A 101 -3.12 -18.41 3.08
CA ASN A 101 -3.97 -18.87 4.18
C ASN A 101 -3.30 -18.65 5.51
N ILE A 102 -2.00 -18.95 5.60
CA ILE A 102 -1.20 -18.70 6.81
C ILE A 102 -1.11 -17.18 7.05
N GLU A 103 -0.79 -16.40 6.05
CA GLU A 103 -0.71 -14.94 6.16
C GLU A 103 -2.03 -14.32 6.61
N ARG A 104 -3.16 -14.78 6.06
CA ARG A 104 -4.49 -14.33 6.50
C ARG A 104 -4.75 -14.66 7.97
N ARG A 105 -4.34 -15.84 8.43
CA ARG A 105 -4.46 -16.22 9.85
C ARG A 105 -3.59 -15.35 10.74
N ILE A 106 -2.34 -15.11 10.37
CA ILE A 106 -1.41 -14.24 11.10
C ILE A 106 -1.99 -12.83 11.21
N ARG A 107 -2.42 -12.25 10.10
CA ARG A 107 -3.04 -10.92 10.05
C ARG A 107 -4.31 -10.84 10.91
N SER A 108 -5.13 -11.88 10.92
CA SER A 108 -6.32 -11.95 11.78
C SER A 108 -5.96 -11.98 13.26
N LEU A 109 -4.91 -12.75 13.63
CA LEU A 109 -4.40 -12.81 15.01
C LEU A 109 -3.80 -11.47 15.45
N ILE A 110 -3.06 -10.80 14.58
CA ILE A 110 -2.51 -9.47 14.86
C ILE A 110 -3.64 -8.46 15.12
N ARG A 111 -4.65 -8.43 14.25
CA ARG A 111 -5.82 -7.55 14.42
C ARG A 111 -6.56 -7.84 15.72
N TRP A 112 -6.78 -9.10 16.03
CA TRP A 112 -7.41 -9.51 17.28
C TRP A 112 -6.62 -9.06 18.50
N ASN A 113 -5.31 -9.34 18.54
CA ASN A 113 -4.47 -8.98 19.66
C ASN A 113 -4.36 -7.46 19.83
N ALA A 114 -4.28 -6.70 18.75
CA ALA A 114 -4.29 -5.24 18.80
C ALA A 114 -5.60 -4.71 19.40
N ALA A 115 -6.75 -5.23 18.96
CA ALA A 115 -8.05 -4.86 19.51
C ALA A 115 -8.19 -5.27 20.99
N ALA A 116 -7.82 -6.51 21.31
CA ALA A 116 -7.88 -7.03 22.68
C ALA A 116 -7.00 -6.21 23.64
N MET A 117 -5.79 -5.85 23.22
CA MET A 117 -4.88 -5.02 24.02
C MET A 117 -5.52 -3.67 24.37
N VAL A 118 -6.06 -2.96 23.39
CA VAL A 118 -6.70 -1.66 23.59
C VAL A 118 -7.95 -1.78 24.45
N VAL A 119 -8.81 -2.77 24.19
CA VAL A 119 -10.05 -2.99 24.98
C VAL A 119 -9.74 -3.37 26.42
N ARG A 120 -8.76 -4.25 26.65
CA ARG A 120 -8.32 -4.65 28.02
C ARG A 120 -7.77 -3.46 28.80
N ALA A 121 -6.95 -2.64 28.13
CA ALA A 121 -6.39 -1.44 28.75
C ALA A 121 -7.49 -0.45 29.17
N ASN A 122 -8.47 -0.19 28.30
CA ASN A 122 -9.57 0.73 28.61
C ASN A 122 -10.57 0.17 29.62
N LYS A 123 -10.71 -1.15 29.75
CA LYS A 123 -11.49 -1.73 30.86
C LYS A 123 -10.85 -1.49 32.22
N LYS A 124 -9.52 -1.47 32.30
CA LYS A 124 -8.78 -1.19 33.54
C LYS A 124 -8.70 0.31 33.85
N PHE A 125 -8.56 1.11 32.79
CA PHE A 125 -8.38 2.57 32.87
C PHE A 125 -9.27 3.23 31.83
N PRO A 126 -10.53 3.59 32.14
CA PRO A 126 -11.54 4.00 31.15
C PRO A 126 -11.14 5.18 30.26
N GLU A 127 -10.24 6.04 30.73
CA GLU A 127 -9.79 7.23 29.98
C GLU A 127 -8.44 7.04 29.27
N LEU A 128 -7.89 5.83 29.28
CA LEU A 128 -6.58 5.57 28.70
C LEU A 128 -6.55 5.82 27.20
N GLY A 129 -7.65 5.52 26.50
CA GLY A 129 -7.75 5.67 25.07
C GLY A 129 -6.94 4.63 24.29
N GLY A 130 -6.61 4.97 23.06
CA GLY A 130 -5.89 4.15 22.11
C GLY A 130 -6.60 4.12 20.76
N HIS A 131 -5.84 4.05 19.68
CA HIS A 131 -6.36 4.11 18.33
C HIS A 131 -6.28 2.75 17.67
N ILE A 132 -7.42 2.24 17.22
CA ILE A 132 -7.53 0.96 16.50
C ILE A 132 -7.78 1.18 15.01
N GLY A 133 -8.54 2.23 14.64
CA GLY A 133 -8.98 2.48 13.28
C GLY A 133 -7.83 2.61 12.29
N THR A 134 -6.79 3.35 12.64
CA THR A 134 -5.61 3.55 11.81
C THR A 134 -4.90 2.23 11.50
N PHE A 135 -4.67 1.41 12.53
CA PHE A 135 -4.07 0.11 12.29
C PHE A 135 -5.00 -0.82 11.53
N ALA A 136 -6.29 -0.82 11.82
CA ALA A 136 -7.26 -1.69 11.16
C ALA A 136 -7.30 -1.47 9.65
N SER A 137 -7.23 -0.20 9.19
CA SER A 137 -7.19 0.14 7.77
C SER A 137 -5.84 -0.20 7.11
N ALA A 138 -4.73 -0.04 7.82
CA ALA A 138 -3.38 -0.28 7.31
C ALA A 138 -2.82 -1.68 7.57
N ALA A 139 -3.57 -2.56 8.26
CA ALA A 139 -3.08 -3.86 8.72
C ALA A 139 -2.52 -4.74 7.58
N THR A 140 -3.16 -4.74 6.42
CA THR A 140 -2.69 -5.50 5.26
C THR A 140 -1.39 -4.92 4.70
N LEU A 141 -1.26 -3.59 4.63
CA LEU A 141 -0.02 -2.94 4.16
C LEU A 141 1.17 -3.30 5.05
N TYR A 142 0.99 -3.26 6.37
CA TYR A 142 2.05 -3.63 7.32
C TYR A 142 2.41 -5.11 7.24
N ASP A 143 1.41 -5.98 7.13
CA ASP A 143 1.64 -7.42 7.03
C ASP A 143 2.42 -7.77 5.76
N VAL A 144 1.99 -7.25 4.62
CA VAL A 144 2.68 -7.42 3.34
C VAL A 144 4.08 -6.80 3.37
N GLY A 145 4.23 -5.61 3.96
CA GLY A 145 5.53 -4.97 4.14
C GLY A 145 6.51 -5.84 4.91
N MET A 146 6.09 -6.39 6.04
CA MET A 146 6.91 -7.26 6.89
C MET A 146 7.22 -8.60 6.24
N ASN A 147 6.28 -9.18 5.51
CA ASN A 147 6.44 -10.53 4.97
C ASN A 147 7.20 -10.54 3.63
N HIS A 148 7.08 -9.48 2.81
CA HIS A 148 7.54 -9.54 1.42
C HIS A 148 8.48 -8.40 0.99
N PHE A 149 8.48 -7.25 1.68
CA PHE A 149 9.17 -6.07 1.17
C PHE A 149 10.30 -5.57 2.06
N TRP A 150 10.13 -5.55 3.38
CA TRP A 150 11.13 -4.96 4.26
C TRP A 150 12.24 -5.95 4.57
N ARG A 151 13.44 -5.48 4.40
CA ARG A 151 14.64 -6.29 4.61
C ARG A 151 15.26 -5.95 5.95
N ALA A 152 15.34 -6.94 6.82
CA ALA A 152 15.96 -6.81 8.12
C ALA A 152 17.48 -6.62 8.01
N LYS A 153 18.08 -5.99 9.02
CA LYS A 153 19.53 -5.88 9.16
C LYS A 153 20.17 -7.25 9.31
N ASN A 154 21.28 -7.45 8.62
CA ASN A 154 22.14 -8.63 8.75
C ASN A 154 23.63 -8.23 8.65
N ASN A 155 24.54 -9.20 8.66
CA ASN A 155 25.98 -8.94 8.63
C ASN A 155 26.49 -8.25 7.36
N LYS A 156 25.72 -8.23 6.27
CA LYS A 156 26.09 -7.67 4.97
C LYS A 156 25.20 -6.50 4.53
N PHE A 157 24.10 -6.27 5.24
CA PHE A 157 23.08 -5.31 4.86
C PHE A 157 22.58 -4.55 6.09
N GLY A 158 22.60 -3.23 6.05
CA GLY A 158 22.24 -2.38 7.17
C GLY A 158 20.76 -2.35 7.53
N GLY A 159 19.89 -2.99 6.74
CA GLY A 159 18.45 -3.04 6.92
C GLY A 159 17.73 -1.83 6.32
N ASP A 160 16.50 -2.06 5.86
CA ASP A 160 15.61 -0.98 5.47
C ASP A 160 15.14 -0.20 6.71
N LEU A 161 14.74 1.04 6.52
CA LEU A 161 14.26 1.92 7.58
C LEU A 161 12.76 2.15 7.39
N VAL A 162 11.98 1.98 8.46
CA VAL A 162 10.51 2.06 8.39
C VAL A 162 9.99 3.08 9.38
N TYR A 163 9.33 4.11 8.87
CA TYR A 163 8.61 5.11 9.64
C TYR A 163 7.14 4.67 9.74
N PHE A 164 6.80 4.03 10.84
CA PHE A 164 5.44 3.59 11.11
C PHE A 164 4.56 4.79 11.45
N GLN A 165 3.34 4.80 10.96
CA GLN A 165 2.37 5.80 11.40
C GLN A 165 2.12 5.66 12.91
N GLY A 166 2.21 6.76 13.64
CA GLY A 166 2.18 6.74 15.10
C GLY A 166 0.99 6.03 15.71
N HIS A 167 -0.20 6.28 15.16
CA HIS A 167 -1.45 5.66 15.63
C HIS A 167 -1.57 4.17 15.30
N SER A 168 -0.69 3.61 14.49
CA SER A 168 -0.63 2.17 14.17
C SER A 168 0.20 1.35 15.18
N ALA A 169 0.79 1.98 16.18
CA ALA A 169 1.61 1.30 17.20
C ALA A 169 0.97 0.04 17.81
N PRO A 170 -0.36 0.00 18.10
CA PRO A 170 -1.00 -1.22 18.62
C PRO A 170 -0.78 -2.45 17.75
N GLY A 171 -0.80 -2.30 16.43
CA GLY A 171 -0.54 -3.41 15.51
C GLY A 171 0.89 -3.91 15.56
N MET A 172 1.84 -3.00 15.74
CA MET A 172 3.26 -3.36 15.86
C MET A 172 3.52 -4.13 17.15
N TYR A 173 2.91 -3.72 18.25
CA TYR A 173 2.99 -4.45 19.50
C TYR A 173 2.35 -5.84 19.41
N ALA A 174 1.18 -5.93 18.79
CA ALA A 174 0.49 -7.18 18.57
C ALA A 174 1.32 -8.15 17.69
N ARG A 175 1.97 -7.66 16.66
CA ARG A 175 2.89 -8.45 15.84
C ARG A 175 4.10 -8.91 16.63
N ALA A 176 4.73 -8.03 17.36
CA ALA A 176 5.90 -8.35 18.20
C ALA A 176 5.57 -9.37 19.33
N PHE A 177 4.35 -9.34 19.83
CA PHE A 177 3.85 -10.34 20.77
C PHE A 177 3.79 -11.73 20.11
N LEU A 178 3.23 -11.85 18.91
CA LEU A 178 3.19 -13.10 18.17
C LEU A 178 4.58 -13.63 17.82
N GLU A 179 5.55 -12.74 17.64
CA GLU A 179 6.95 -13.07 17.39
C GLU A 179 7.73 -13.44 18.69
N GLY A 180 7.08 -13.40 19.85
CA GLY A 180 7.71 -13.65 21.13
C GLY A 180 8.64 -12.55 21.65
N ARG A 181 8.62 -11.37 21.04
CA ARG A 181 9.44 -10.20 21.42
C ARG A 181 8.84 -9.39 22.55
N LEU A 182 7.55 -9.47 22.73
CA LEU A 182 6.81 -8.86 23.83
C LEU A 182 6.00 -9.92 24.58
N SER A 183 5.87 -9.74 25.88
CA SER A 183 5.05 -10.58 26.75
C SER A 183 3.63 -10.04 26.89
N GLU A 184 2.69 -10.90 27.30
CA GLU A 184 1.32 -10.50 27.61
C GLU A 184 1.27 -9.41 28.71
N LYS A 185 2.14 -9.51 29.72
CA LYS A 185 2.26 -8.49 30.77
C LYS A 185 2.63 -7.12 30.22
N GLN A 186 3.49 -7.07 29.18
CA GLN A 186 3.83 -5.81 28.52
C GLN A 186 2.64 -5.27 27.71
N LEU A 187 1.90 -6.12 27.02
CA LEU A 187 0.68 -5.70 26.30
C LEU A 187 -0.37 -5.15 27.26
N ASP A 188 -0.53 -5.75 28.45
CA ASP A 188 -1.43 -5.25 29.50
C ASP A 188 -1.02 -3.90 30.06
N SER A 189 0.21 -3.47 29.80
CA SER A 189 0.75 -2.16 30.18
C SER A 189 0.78 -1.18 28.99
N PHE A 190 -0.10 -1.36 28.02
CA PHE A 190 -0.27 -0.46 26.88
C PHE A 190 -0.59 0.97 27.32
N ARG A 191 0.08 1.96 26.73
CA ARG A 191 -0.02 3.40 27.07
C ARG A 191 0.29 3.73 28.54
N GLN A 192 1.12 2.93 29.17
CA GLN A 192 1.56 3.16 30.56
C GLN A 192 3.08 3.31 30.62
N GLU A 193 3.63 4.08 29.70
CA GLU A 193 5.07 4.30 29.52
C GLU A 193 5.77 4.87 30.74
N VAL A 194 5.05 5.51 31.65
CA VAL A 194 5.58 6.02 32.93
C VAL A 194 5.96 4.87 33.87
N LYS A 195 5.37 3.70 33.69
CA LYS A 195 5.66 2.53 34.51
C LYS A 195 6.84 1.74 33.91
N PRO A 196 7.70 1.16 34.74
CA PRO A 196 8.76 0.27 34.25
C PRO A 196 8.20 -0.86 33.38
N GLY A 197 8.70 -0.97 32.13
CA GLY A 197 8.24 -1.99 31.17
C GLY A 197 6.88 -1.71 30.52
N GLY A 198 6.30 -0.52 30.72
CA GLY A 198 5.10 -0.09 30.02
C GLY A 198 5.37 0.17 28.53
N LEU A 199 4.37 -0.09 27.70
CA LEU A 199 4.46 0.21 26.27
C LEU A 199 4.12 1.68 26.00
N SER A 200 4.93 2.33 25.17
CA SER A 200 4.69 3.71 24.79
C SER A 200 3.41 3.85 23.96
N SER A 201 2.73 4.97 24.11
CA SER A 201 1.50 5.28 23.37
C SER A 201 1.74 5.31 21.86
N TYR A 202 2.93 5.77 21.46
CA TYR A 202 3.36 5.94 20.07
C TYR A 202 4.82 5.50 19.92
N PRO A 203 5.33 5.33 18.68
CA PRO A 203 6.75 5.05 18.45
C PRO A 203 7.64 6.11 19.13
N HIS A 204 8.39 5.68 20.12
CA HIS A 204 9.24 6.58 20.92
C HIS A 204 10.56 5.89 21.27
N PRO A 205 11.66 6.19 20.57
CA PRO A 205 12.97 5.53 20.78
C PRO A 205 13.55 5.70 22.19
N TRP A 206 13.27 6.81 22.86
CA TRP A 206 13.79 7.04 24.21
C TRP A 206 13.05 6.20 25.28
N LEU A 207 11.76 5.95 25.07
CA LEU A 207 10.97 5.12 25.98
C LEU A 207 11.17 3.63 25.70
N MET A 208 11.40 3.27 24.45
CA MET A 208 11.61 1.89 24.02
C MET A 208 12.79 1.79 23.04
N PRO A 209 14.04 2.02 23.50
CA PRO A 209 15.21 2.14 22.62
C PRO A 209 15.55 0.87 21.84
N ASN A 210 15.19 -0.30 22.36
CA ASN A 210 15.43 -1.58 21.72
C ASN A 210 14.26 -2.02 20.80
N PHE A 211 13.22 -1.20 20.68
CA PHE A 211 12.03 -1.51 19.91
C PHE A 211 11.79 -0.51 18.77
N TRP A 212 11.80 0.78 19.06
CA TRP A 212 11.55 1.83 18.10
C TRP A 212 12.84 2.49 17.61
N GLN A 213 12.98 2.63 16.29
CA GLN A 213 14.11 3.36 15.70
C GLN A 213 13.81 4.86 15.53
N PHE A 214 12.57 5.21 15.21
CA PHE A 214 12.19 6.57 14.85
C PHE A 214 11.01 7.04 15.67
N PRO A 215 11.01 8.32 16.09
CA PRO A 215 9.84 8.94 16.70
C PRO A 215 8.84 9.32 15.59
N THR A 216 7.62 8.83 15.68
CA THR A 216 6.53 9.21 14.78
C THR A 216 5.30 9.65 15.59
N VAL A 217 5.56 10.30 16.70
CA VAL A 217 4.53 10.71 17.68
C VAL A 217 3.68 11.85 17.16
N SER A 218 4.31 12.85 16.52
CA SER A 218 3.62 14.03 16.01
C SER A 218 3.23 13.83 14.54
N MET A 219 1.98 14.12 14.24
CA MET A 219 1.48 14.12 12.87
C MET A 219 2.29 15.11 12.02
N GLY A 220 2.67 14.69 10.82
CA GLY A 220 3.49 15.48 9.91
C GLY A 220 5.01 15.33 10.11
N LEU A 221 5.49 15.09 11.32
CA LEU A 221 6.93 14.89 11.55
C LEU A 221 7.45 13.55 10.99
N GLY A 222 6.67 12.49 11.05
CA GLY A 222 7.04 11.19 10.47
C GLY A 222 7.42 11.29 8.99
N PRO A 223 6.56 11.83 8.13
CA PRO A 223 6.85 12.09 6.72
C PRO A 223 8.09 12.93 6.49
N MET A 224 8.22 14.06 7.18
CA MET A 224 9.36 14.96 7.05
C MET A 224 10.68 14.28 7.44
N LEU A 225 10.69 13.59 8.57
CA LEU A 225 11.87 12.88 9.05
C LEU A 225 12.27 11.75 8.10
N ALA A 226 11.30 11.05 7.49
CA ALA A 226 11.57 10.03 6.48
C ALA A 226 12.25 10.62 5.24
N ILE A 227 11.80 11.79 4.76
CA ILE A 227 12.41 12.52 3.64
C ILE A 227 13.84 12.93 4.00
N TYR A 228 14.06 13.52 5.17
CA TYR A 228 15.39 13.93 5.62
C TYR A 228 16.32 12.73 5.79
N GLN A 229 15.81 11.62 6.33
CA GLN A 229 16.59 10.39 6.46
C GLN A 229 17.04 9.86 5.09
N ALA A 230 16.14 9.81 4.12
CA ALA A 230 16.46 9.37 2.77
C ALA A 230 17.49 10.29 2.09
N ARG A 231 17.32 11.61 2.23
CA ARG A 231 18.28 12.60 1.71
C ARG A 231 19.63 12.50 2.38
N TYR A 232 19.66 12.35 3.69
CA TYR A 232 20.92 12.21 4.43
C TYR A 232 21.66 10.94 4.05
N MET A 233 20.96 9.82 3.91
CA MET A 233 21.58 8.58 3.42
C MET A 233 22.19 8.78 2.02
N LYS A 234 21.45 9.41 1.11
CA LYS A 234 21.97 9.72 -0.24
C LYS A 234 23.17 10.65 -0.21
N TYR A 235 23.17 11.64 0.68
CA TYR A 235 24.33 12.51 0.90
C TYR A 235 25.56 11.71 1.35
N LEU A 236 25.39 10.82 2.34
CA LEU A 236 26.51 10.00 2.83
C LEU A 236 27.08 9.08 1.75
N ILE A 237 26.21 8.47 0.93
CA ILE A 237 26.61 7.65 -0.22
C ILE A 237 27.38 8.48 -1.23
N ASN A 238 26.85 9.63 -1.63
CA ASN A 238 27.48 10.52 -2.61
C ASN A 238 28.85 11.06 -2.13
N ARG A 239 29.02 11.18 -0.81
CA ARG A 239 30.31 11.58 -0.19
C ARG A 239 31.28 10.42 -0.02
N GLY A 240 30.85 9.18 -0.35
CA GLY A 240 31.65 7.98 -0.16
C GLY A 240 31.87 7.58 1.31
N LEU A 241 31.07 8.14 2.24
CA LEU A 241 31.16 7.86 3.68
C LEU A 241 30.52 6.52 4.05
N ILE A 242 29.52 6.09 3.28
CA ILE A 242 28.89 4.78 3.40
C ILE A 242 28.75 4.16 2.01
N LYS A 243 28.74 2.83 1.97
CA LYS A 243 28.49 2.07 0.74
C LYS A 243 27.01 2.12 0.39
N ASP A 244 26.68 2.22 -0.89
CA ASP A 244 25.31 2.03 -1.37
C ASP A 244 24.94 0.55 -1.31
N GLU A 245 24.11 0.19 -0.35
CA GLU A 245 23.56 -1.15 -0.17
C GLU A 245 22.14 -1.27 -0.76
N GLY A 246 21.62 -0.23 -1.40
CA GLY A 246 20.26 -0.17 -1.89
C GLY A 246 19.20 -0.22 -0.76
N ARG A 247 19.53 0.34 0.41
CA ARG A 247 18.60 0.45 1.55
C ARG A 247 17.47 1.40 1.20
N LYS A 248 16.28 1.07 1.64
CA LYS A 248 15.08 1.89 1.42
C LYS A 248 14.61 2.55 2.71
N VAL A 249 14.01 3.71 2.58
CA VAL A 249 13.26 4.38 3.64
C VAL A 249 11.78 4.28 3.29
N TRP A 250 11.03 3.59 4.11
CA TRP A 250 9.59 3.39 3.97
C TRP A 250 8.87 4.32 4.92
N ALA A 251 7.83 5.01 4.47
CA ALA A 251 7.00 5.87 5.29
C ALA A 251 5.53 5.52 5.10
N PHE A 252 4.81 5.38 6.23
CA PHE A 252 3.38 5.13 6.26
C PHE A 252 2.68 6.36 6.78
N LEU A 253 1.79 6.91 5.98
CA LEU A 253 1.18 8.22 6.16
C LEU A 253 -0.33 8.10 6.14
N GLY A 254 -1.00 8.86 7.01
CA GLY A 254 -2.42 9.13 6.87
C GLY A 254 -2.63 10.44 6.10
N ASP A 255 -3.81 10.62 5.54
CA ASP A 255 -4.24 11.86 4.88
C ASP A 255 -4.14 13.07 5.80
N GLY A 256 -4.61 12.93 7.05
CA GLY A 256 -4.51 13.97 8.07
C GLY A 256 -3.06 14.35 8.42
N GLU A 257 -2.13 13.43 8.35
CA GLU A 257 -0.70 13.70 8.58
C GLU A 257 -0.09 14.56 7.47
N MET A 258 -0.56 14.41 6.24
CA MET A 258 -0.11 15.23 5.12
C MET A 258 -0.63 16.66 5.22
N LEU A 259 -1.85 16.85 5.72
CA LEU A 259 -2.41 18.19 5.96
C LEU A 259 -1.66 18.92 7.08
N SER A 260 -1.19 18.22 8.09
CA SER A 260 -0.43 18.80 9.21
C SER A 260 0.90 19.43 8.78
N LEU A 261 1.49 19.00 7.67
CA LEU A 261 2.73 19.59 7.11
C LEU A 261 2.55 21.02 6.63
N ILE A 262 1.33 21.47 6.37
CA ILE A 262 1.02 22.82 5.91
C ILE A 262 1.07 23.84 7.06
N HIS A 263 0.96 23.37 8.29
CA HIS A 263 0.87 24.21 9.49
C HIS A 263 2.17 24.26 10.31
N ILE A 264 3.23 23.65 9.83
CA ILE A 264 4.58 23.76 10.37
C ILE A 264 5.38 24.73 9.51
#